data_b5cd05dfe3b6b5a3d7c25c0cc33b2865
#
_entry.id   b5cd05dfe3b6b5a3d7c25c0cc33b2865
#
_cell.length_a   1.000
_cell.length_b   1.000
_cell.length_c   1.000
_cell.angle_alpha   90.00
_cell.angle_beta   90.00
_cell.angle_gamma   90.00
#
_symmetry.space_group_name_H-M   'P 1'
#
loop_
_entity.id
_entity.type
_entity.pdbx_description
1 polymer ?
#
loop_
_entity_poly.entity_id
_entity_poly.type
_entity_poly.pdbx_seq_one_letter_code
_entity_poly.pdbx_strand_id
1 'polypeptide(L)'
;CRVWGNYRMINRKITLLGPEGTNIYVIFQLLLFNVISWFTLFNITTELSFNLENILVRQIIFTLLGLIVFFFFTYIPVSNIASLSTALMISSTILLLGVLFTEESLGARRRYDLGIFDFQPSEFTKVIFVIFLANSLSKKRNNIFTVALVITNLLLIYIQPDLGTTIILLMLVFFLFFLTDVKFKNIVAFSLLTFVAFFVLLEFNLVNTFQIERITDFYSNDVKDFSQQQSRLQVSLGGLLGENFSNTSNIDIFVPVQTTDFIFSSFSKSFGFLGCIVLLGFWVTFGLRVYLLINKTDSNFEKFLLSGFIILLFLQISINIATVLGLIPLTGDPFPLLSLGGSSIIAISSIFGIINRIFIE
;
A
#
# COMPACT_ATOMS: atom_id res chain seq x y z
N CYS A 1 -4.28 4.48 -45.95
CA CYS A 1 -3.17 4.42 -44.96
C CYS A 1 -2.74 5.79 -44.39
N ARG A 2 -3.18 6.94 -44.88
CA ARG A 2 -2.81 8.28 -44.34
C ARG A 2 -3.82 8.87 -43.32
N VAL A 3 -5.01 8.36 -43.19
CA VAL A 3 -6.07 8.89 -42.30
C VAL A 3 -5.90 8.40 -40.86
N TRP A 4 -5.31 7.24 -40.63
CA TRP A 4 -5.10 6.68 -39.29
C TRP A 4 -3.90 7.28 -38.54
N GLY A 5 -2.93 7.89 -39.23
CA GLY A 5 -1.78 8.55 -38.62
C GLY A 5 -2.15 9.84 -37.90
N ASN A 6 -3.14 10.58 -38.39
CA ASN A 6 -3.56 11.86 -37.79
C ASN A 6 -4.43 11.67 -36.53
N TYR A 7 -5.16 10.57 -36.40
CA TYR A 7 -5.94 10.27 -35.18
C TYR A 7 -5.04 9.93 -33.97
N ARG A 8 -3.87 9.31 -34.20
CA ARG A 8 -2.89 9.06 -33.13
C ARG A 8 -2.23 10.35 -32.62
N MET A 9 -2.05 11.37 -33.46
CA MET A 9 -1.43 12.64 -33.05
C MET A 9 -2.42 13.59 -32.34
N ILE A 10 -3.72 13.52 -32.68
CA ILE A 10 -4.74 14.37 -32.04
C ILE A 10 -5.08 13.88 -30.62
N ASN A 11 -5.06 12.55 -30.36
CA ASN A 11 -5.29 12.00 -29.03
C ASN A 11 -4.09 12.14 -28.07
N ARG A 12 -2.87 12.42 -28.56
CA ARG A 12 -1.72 12.76 -27.70
C ARG A 12 -1.81 14.17 -27.09
N LYS A 13 -2.67 15.07 -27.61
CA LYS A 13 -2.80 16.45 -27.13
C LYS A 13 -3.71 16.65 -25.91
N ILE A 14 -4.30 15.61 -25.34
CA ILE A 14 -5.12 15.69 -24.12
C ILE A 14 -4.34 15.21 -22.89
N THR A 15 -3.08 14.85 -23.00
CA THR A 15 -2.20 14.70 -21.84
C THR A 15 -1.73 16.10 -21.44
N LEU A 16 -2.16 16.57 -20.27
CA LEU A 16 -1.55 17.70 -19.58
C LEU A 16 -0.09 17.31 -19.29
N LEU A 17 0.79 17.50 -20.29
CA LEU A 17 2.23 17.29 -20.14
C LEU A 17 2.76 18.46 -19.36
N GLY A 18 3.29 18.20 -18.16
CA GLY A 18 4.12 19.12 -17.41
C GLY A 18 5.47 19.35 -18.08
N PRO A 19 6.35 20.16 -17.49
CA PRO A 19 7.66 20.40 -18.03
C PRO A 19 8.38 19.08 -18.28
N GLU A 20 8.77 18.88 -19.54
CA GLU A 20 9.56 17.78 -20.06
C GLU A 20 9.23 16.36 -19.51
N GLY A 21 8.14 15.76 -19.99
CA GLY A 21 7.97 14.31 -19.87
C GLY A 21 7.30 13.81 -18.59
N THR A 22 6.52 14.63 -17.88
CA THR A 22 5.74 14.18 -16.71
C THR A 22 4.24 14.41 -16.93
N ASN A 23 3.41 13.48 -16.45
CA ASN A 23 1.98 13.68 -16.42
C ASN A 23 1.60 14.51 -15.18
N ILE A 24 1.19 15.76 -15.40
CA ILE A 24 0.81 16.71 -14.32
C ILE A 24 -0.22 16.10 -13.37
N TYR A 25 -1.16 15.30 -13.88
CA TYR A 25 -2.19 14.71 -13.06
C TYR A 25 -1.63 13.74 -12.00
N VAL A 26 -0.66 12.89 -12.37
CA VAL A 26 -0.07 11.90 -11.44
C VAL A 26 0.72 12.61 -10.34
N ILE A 27 1.53 13.64 -10.71
CA ILE A 27 2.24 14.46 -9.72
C ILE A 27 1.26 15.20 -8.82
N PHE A 28 0.21 15.80 -9.40
CA PHE A 28 -0.81 16.53 -8.63
C PHE A 28 -1.47 15.62 -7.61
N GLN A 29 -1.85 14.39 -7.99
CA GLN A 29 -2.45 13.42 -7.06
C GLN A 29 -1.48 13.02 -5.94
N LEU A 30 -0.22 12.74 -6.28
CA LEU A 30 0.80 12.41 -5.28
C LEU A 30 0.97 13.55 -4.25
N LEU A 31 1.10 14.79 -4.73
CA LEU A 31 1.24 15.97 -3.87
C LEU A 31 -0.03 16.21 -3.03
N LEU A 32 -1.21 16.08 -3.64
CA LEU A 32 -2.48 16.26 -2.97
C LEU A 32 -2.62 15.31 -1.77
N PHE A 33 -2.35 14.02 -1.94
CA PHE A 33 -2.41 13.05 -0.85
C PHE A 33 -1.41 13.36 0.27
N ASN A 34 -0.19 13.78 -0.08
CA ASN A 34 0.80 14.18 0.92
C ASN A 34 0.39 15.45 1.67
N VAL A 35 -0.20 16.44 1.00
CA VAL A 35 -0.72 17.66 1.64
C VAL A 35 -1.86 17.30 2.60
N ILE A 36 -2.78 16.42 2.19
CA ILE A 36 -3.85 15.93 3.08
C ILE A 36 -3.25 15.24 4.30
N SER A 37 -2.21 14.42 4.13
CA SER A 37 -1.49 13.79 5.23
C SER A 37 -0.88 14.81 6.20
N TRP A 38 -0.22 15.86 5.67
CA TRP A 38 0.37 16.91 6.51
C TRP A 38 -0.69 17.63 7.35
N PHE A 39 -1.84 17.98 6.75
CA PHE A 39 -2.93 18.59 7.50
C PHE A 39 -3.50 17.66 8.56
N THR A 40 -3.64 16.37 8.26
CA THR A 40 -4.12 15.38 9.23
C THR A 40 -3.16 15.24 10.40
N LEU A 41 -1.85 15.12 10.12
CA LEU A 41 -0.83 15.01 11.16
C LEU A 41 -0.66 16.30 11.96
N PHE A 42 -0.83 17.46 11.32
CA PHE A 42 -0.82 18.76 12.00
C PHE A 42 -1.91 18.86 13.07
N ASN A 43 -3.11 18.35 12.79
CA ASN A 43 -4.21 18.33 13.75
C ASN A 43 -3.99 17.39 14.95
N ILE A 44 -3.07 16.41 14.80
CA ILE A 44 -2.72 15.48 15.88
C ILE A 44 -1.58 16.03 16.75
N THR A 45 -0.68 16.86 16.16
CA THR A 45 0.50 17.38 16.85
C THR A 45 0.17 18.65 17.61
N THR A 46 0.38 18.64 18.94
CA THR A 46 0.13 19.79 19.81
C THR A 46 1.27 20.83 19.78
N GLU A 47 2.45 20.47 19.28
CA GLU A 47 3.63 21.34 19.30
C GLU A 47 4.28 21.46 17.92
N LEU A 48 4.44 22.70 17.45
CA LEU A 48 5.23 23.03 16.25
C LEU A 48 6.68 23.27 16.66
N SER A 49 7.47 22.19 16.79
CA SER A 49 8.92 22.30 16.94
C SER A 49 9.60 21.83 15.67
N PHE A 50 10.56 22.61 15.15
CA PHE A 50 11.40 22.20 13.99
C PHE A 50 12.51 21.23 14.43
N ASN A 51 12.12 20.17 15.14
CA ASN A 51 13.03 19.11 15.56
C ASN A 51 12.75 17.84 14.72
N LEU A 52 13.78 17.04 14.45
CA LEU A 52 13.66 15.75 13.73
C LEU A 52 12.77 14.74 14.46
N GLU A 53 12.51 14.96 15.75
CA GLU A 53 11.54 14.18 16.52
C GLU A 53 10.08 14.52 16.20
N ASN A 54 9.84 15.71 15.60
CA ASN A 54 8.49 16.12 15.24
C ASN A 54 7.95 15.29 14.09
N ILE A 55 6.79 14.69 14.30
CA ILE A 55 6.09 13.81 13.36
C ILE A 55 5.86 14.50 12.00
N LEU A 56 5.47 15.77 12.02
CA LEU A 56 5.20 16.53 10.80
C LEU A 56 6.48 16.79 9.99
N VAL A 57 7.59 17.15 10.66
CA VAL A 57 8.90 17.34 10.01
C VAL A 57 9.36 16.03 9.37
N ARG A 58 9.24 14.91 10.07
CA ARG A 58 9.57 13.57 9.50
C ARG A 58 8.72 13.26 8.27
N GLN A 59 7.42 13.53 8.30
CA GLN A 59 6.53 13.29 7.16
C GLN A 59 6.90 14.14 5.94
N ILE A 60 7.27 15.42 6.14
CA ILE A 60 7.75 16.30 5.06
C ILE A 60 9.05 15.74 4.45
N ILE A 61 10.00 15.34 5.28
CA ILE A 61 11.26 14.73 4.81
C ILE A 61 10.97 13.47 3.99
N PHE A 62 10.11 12.58 4.46
CA PHE A 62 9.74 11.36 3.73
C PHE A 62 9.00 11.68 2.43
N THR A 63 8.18 12.73 2.40
CA THR A 63 7.55 13.19 1.16
C THR A 63 8.59 13.69 0.15
N LEU A 64 9.59 14.45 0.57
CA LEU A 64 10.67 14.91 -0.32
C LEU A 64 11.50 13.73 -0.86
N LEU A 65 11.84 12.77 -0.01
CA LEU A 65 12.50 11.52 -0.45
C LEU A 65 11.60 10.74 -1.41
N GLY A 66 10.31 10.64 -1.13
CA GLY A 66 9.32 10.04 -2.02
C GLY A 66 9.25 10.72 -3.39
N LEU A 67 9.33 12.05 -3.45
CA LEU A 67 9.38 12.79 -4.71
C LEU A 67 10.66 12.48 -5.51
N ILE A 68 11.80 12.37 -4.85
CA ILE A 68 13.05 11.96 -5.51
C ILE A 68 12.88 10.56 -6.14
N VAL A 69 12.31 9.62 -5.40
CA VAL A 69 12.04 8.26 -5.88
C VAL A 69 11.00 8.25 -7.00
N PHE A 70 9.94 9.08 -6.90
CA PHE A 70 8.95 9.26 -7.97
C PHE A 70 9.62 9.68 -9.29
N PHE A 71 10.46 10.72 -9.26
CA PHE A 71 11.17 11.17 -10.46
C PHE A 71 12.16 10.11 -10.96
N PHE A 72 12.90 9.44 -10.08
CA PHE A 72 13.80 8.36 -10.45
C PHE A 72 13.07 7.28 -11.26
N PHE A 73 11.93 6.76 -10.78
CA PHE A 73 11.16 5.75 -11.50
C PHE A 73 10.45 6.29 -12.76
N THR A 74 10.13 7.58 -12.81
CA THR A 74 9.59 8.22 -14.01
C THR A 74 10.58 8.19 -15.18
N TYR A 75 11.90 8.24 -14.92
CA TYR A 75 12.91 8.22 -15.98
C TYR A 75 13.39 6.81 -16.35
N ILE A 76 13.07 5.77 -15.57
CA ILE A 76 13.45 4.40 -15.88
C ILE A 76 12.48 3.80 -16.91
N PRO A 77 12.98 3.27 -18.06
CA PRO A 77 12.13 2.55 -19.00
C PRO A 77 11.46 1.33 -18.35
N VAL A 78 10.18 1.13 -18.64
CA VAL A 78 9.37 0.05 -18.03
C VAL A 78 9.93 -1.33 -18.40
N SER A 79 10.56 -1.45 -19.58
CA SER A 79 11.25 -2.68 -20.02
C SER A 79 12.42 -3.08 -19.10
N ASN A 80 13.15 -2.10 -18.55
CA ASN A 80 14.24 -2.37 -17.60
C ASN A 80 13.70 -2.91 -16.28
N ILE A 81 12.58 -2.34 -15.80
CA ILE A 81 11.89 -2.82 -14.59
C ILE A 81 11.44 -4.28 -14.79
N ALA A 82 10.86 -4.59 -15.96
CA ALA A 82 10.47 -5.95 -16.31
C ALA A 82 11.64 -6.93 -16.32
N SER A 83 12.80 -6.52 -16.88
CA SER A 83 13.99 -7.38 -16.96
C SER A 83 14.60 -7.67 -15.60
N LEU A 84 14.55 -6.72 -14.67
CA LEU A 84 15.08 -6.83 -13.32
C LEU A 84 14.11 -7.50 -12.32
N SER A 85 12.88 -7.78 -12.71
CA SER A 85 11.82 -8.26 -11.81
C SER A 85 12.21 -9.48 -10.97
N THR A 86 12.90 -10.46 -11.57
CA THR A 86 13.36 -11.67 -10.86
C THR A 86 14.49 -11.36 -9.88
N ALA A 87 15.45 -10.51 -10.27
CA ALA A 87 16.53 -10.09 -9.38
C ALA A 87 15.99 -9.28 -8.20
N LEU A 88 15.03 -8.38 -8.44
CA LEU A 88 14.34 -7.62 -7.40
C LEU A 88 13.60 -8.55 -6.42
N MET A 89 12.91 -9.59 -6.94
CA MET A 89 12.21 -10.55 -6.09
C MET A 89 13.16 -11.37 -5.22
N ILE A 90 14.32 -11.78 -5.75
CA ILE A 90 15.36 -12.47 -4.99
C ILE A 90 15.96 -11.53 -3.92
N SER A 91 16.26 -10.27 -4.28
CA SER A 91 16.78 -9.30 -3.32
C SER A 91 15.78 -9.01 -2.19
N SER A 92 14.50 -8.93 -2.52
CA SER A 92 13.41 -8.84 -1.54
C SER A 92 13.39 -10.03 -0.58
N THR A 93 13.52 -11.26 -1.12
CA THR A 93 13.60 -12.48 -0.29
C THR A 93 14.79 -12.43 0.68
N ILE A 94 15.96 -11.96 0.21
CA ILE A 94 17.15 -11.83 1.05
C ILE A 94 16.93 -10.79 2.16
N LEU A 95 16.34 -9.65 1.83
CA LEU A 95 16.01 -8.59 2.82
C LEU A 95 14.99 -9.08 3.86
N LEU A 96 13.95 -9.81 3.42
CA LEU A 96 12.97 -10.39 4.33
C LEU A 96 13.60 -11.46 5.24
N LEU A 97 14.52 -12.28 4.74
CA LEU A 97 15.28 -13.23 5.56
C LEU A 97 16.16 -12.51 6.56
N GLY A 98 16.88 -11.47 6.14
CA GLY A 98 17.81 -10.72 6.98
C GLY A 98 17.10 -10.04 8.16
N VAL A 99 15.88 -9.55 7.98
CA VAL A 99 15.11 -8.88 9.04
C VAL A 99 14.74 -9.83 10.19
N LEU A 100 14.70 -11.14 9.97
CA LEU A 100 14.44 -12.12 11.03
C LEU A 100 15.58 -12.17 12.08
N PHE A 101 16.75 -11.65 11.74
CA PHE A 101 17.92 -11.58 12.63
C PHE A 101 18.07 -10.21 13.31
N THR A 102 17.15 -9.25 13.08
CA THR A 102 17.15 -7.96 13.76
C THR A 102 16.54 -8.06 15.16
N GLU A 103 16.72 -7.00 15.95
CA GLU A 103 16.11 -6.89 17.27
C GLU A 103 14.58 -6.83 17.15
N GLU A 104 13.91 -7.38 18.16
CA GLU A 104 12.46 -7.41 18.23
C GLU A 104 11.93 -6.04 18.66
N SER A 105 11.01 -5.49 17.86
CA SER A 105 10.32 -4.25 18.15
C SER A 105 8.81 -4.48 18.17
N LEU A 106 8.15 -4.14 19.29
CA LEU A 106 6.72 -4.31 19.47
C LEU A 106 6.20 -5.75 19.19
N GLY A 107 6.96 -6.76 19.59
CA GLY A 107 6.60 -8.17 19.42
C GLY A 107 6.80 -8.71 18.00
N ALA A 108 7.53 -7.99 17.14
CA ALA A 108 7.78 -8.42 15.77
C ALA A 108 9.19 -8.02 15.28
N ARG A 109 9.79 -8.86 14.42
CA ARG A 109 11.06 -8.61 13.74
C ARG A 109 10.80 -8.32 12.27
N ARG A 110 10.46 -7.06 11.95
CA ARG A 110 10.03 -6.67 10.59
C ARG A 110 10.63 -5.38 10.08
N ARG A 111 11.55 -4.77 10.83
CA ARG A 111 12.19 -3.49 10.49
C ARG A 111 13.68 -3.55 10.72
N TYR A 112 14.42 -2.83 9.87
CA TYR A 112 15.80 -2.46 10.12
C TYR A 112 15.81 -1.05 10.70
N ASP A 113 16.34 -0.88 11.89
CA ASP A 113 16.59 0.44 12.45
C ASP A 113 17.83 1.05 11.77
N LEU A 114 17.59 2.15 11.03
CA LEU A 114 18.66 2.93 10.39
C LEU A 114 18.97 4.22 11.17
N GLY A 115 18.44 4.35 12.38
CA GLY A 115 18.60 5.50 13.25
C GLY A 115 17.76 6.71 12.86
N ILE A 116 17.73 7.07 11.58
CA ILE A 116 16.92 8.21 11.06
C ILE A 116 15.48 7.76 10.78
N PHE A 117 15.30 6.56 10.29
CA PHE A 117 13.99 5.94 10.03
C PHE A 117 14.07 4.41 10.04
N ASP A 118 12.94 3.78 10.28
CA ASP A 118 12.79 2.33 10.22
C ASP A 118 12.58 1.89 8.78
N PHE A 119 13.50 1.12 8.24
CA PHE A 119 13.33 0.50 6.93
C PHE A 119 12.57 -0.81 7.07
N GLN A 120 11.36 -0.86 6.49
CA GLN A 120 10.51 -2.04 6.49
C GLN A 120 10.53 -2.71 5.11
N PRO A 121 11.20 -3.87 4.95
CA PRO A 121 11.32 -4.54 3.66
C PRO A 121 9.96 -4.95 3.05
N SER A 122 8.96 -5.32 3.85
CA SER A 122 7.65 -5.75 3.37
C SER A 122 6.94 -4.65 2.56
N GLU A 123 7.16 -3.36 2.85
CA GLU A 123 6.60 -2.25 2.07
C GLU A 123 7.12 -2.25 0.63
N PHE A 124 8.42 -2.43 0.44
CA PHE A 124 9.04 -2.54 -0.88
C PHE A 124 8.72 -3.87 -1.56
N THR A 125 8.62 -4.94 -0.77
CA THR A 125 8.23 -6.26 -1.28
C THR A 125 6.87 -6.22 -1.95
N LYS A 126 5.88 -5.48 -1.43
CA LYS A 126 4.57 -5.33 -2.06
C LYS A 126 4.68 -4.80 -3.50
N VAL A 127 5.52 -3.80 -3.73
CA VAL A 127 5.76 -3.21 -5.06
C VAL A 127 6.49 -4.20 -5.97
N ILE A 128 7.56 -4.80 -5.47
CA ILE A 128 8.37 -5.79 -6.20
C ILE A 128 7.52 -7.01 -6.58
N PHE A 129 6.65 -7.44 -5.68
CA PHE A 129 5.73 -8.57 -5.89
C PHE A 129 4.78 -8.32 -7.07
N VAL A 130 4.22 -7.13 -7.18
CA VAL A 130 3.39 -6.72 -8.34
C VAL A 130 4.22 -6.76 -9.62
N ILE A 131 5.43 -6.18 -9.62
CA ILE A 131 6.32 -6.16 -10.79
C ILE A 131 6.68 -7.59 -11.24
N PHE A 132 7.03 -8.45 -10.30
CA PHE A 132 7.40 -9.84 -10.56
C PHE A 132 6.22 -10.65 -11.11
N LEU A 133 5.04 -10.54 -10.50
CA LEU A 133 3.83 -11.22 -10.97
C LEU A 133 3.43 -10.73 -12.36
N ALA A 134 3.41 -9.42 -12.60
CA ALA A 134 3.07 -8.84 -13.90
C ALA A 134 3.99 -9.38 -15.01
N ASN A 135 5.31 -9.45 -14.76
CA ASN A 135 6.26 -10.00 -15.73
C ASN A 135 6.08 -11.51 -15.93
N SER A 136 5.81 -12.26 -14.88
CA SER A 136 5.58 -13.71 -14.96
C SER A 136 4.31 -14.03 -15.75
N LEU A 137 3.20 -13.34 -15.45
CA LEU A 137 1.91 -13.52 -16.11
C LEU A 137 1.96 -13.07 -17.57
N SER A 138 2.63 -11.97 -17.90
CA SER A 138 2.76 -11.48 -19.27
C SER A 138 3.52 -12.45 -20.17
N LYS A 139 4.52 -13.15 -19.63
CA LYS A 139 5.35 -14.15 -20.35
C LYS A 139 4.75 -15.56 -20.28
N LYS A 140 3.60 -15.74 -19.62
CA LYS A 140 2.98 -17.05 -19.34
C LYS A 140 3.97 -18.05 -18.69
N ARG A 141 4.88 -17.53 -17.90
CA ARG A 141 5.90 -18.31 -17.17
C ARG A 141 5.31 -18.90 -15.89
N ASN A 142 4.54 -19.95 -16.02
CA ASN A 142 4.05 -20.75 -14.88
C ASN A 142 5.05 -21.87 -14.54
N ASN A 143 6.30 -21.52 -14.23
CA ASN A 143 7.27 -22.50 -13.79
C ASN A 143 7.32 -22.61 -12.26
N ILE A 144 7.76 -23.75 -11.76
CA ILE A 144 7.84 -24.05 -10.33
C ILE A 144 8.67 -23.02 -9.56
N PHE A 145 9.70 -22.46 -10.21
CA PHE A 145 10.56 -21.44 -9.61
C PHE A 145 9.79 -20.14 -9.29
N THR A 146 8.90 -19.70 -10.19
CA THR A 146 8.04 -18.53 -9.96
C THR A 146 7.11 -18.75 -8.78
N VAL A 147 6.47 -19.91 -8.75
CA VAL A 147 5.55 -20.28 -7.65
C VAL A 147 6.32 -20.38 -6.33
N ALA A 148 7.50 -20.99 -6.33
CA ALA A 148 8.34 -21.13 -5.16
C ALA A 148 8.75 -19.76 -4.59
N LEU A 149 9.21 -18.80 -5.43
CA LEU A 149 9.55 -17.45 -4.98
C LEU A 149 8.37 -16.70 -4.38
N VAL A 150 7.18 -16.81 -5.00
CA VAL A 150 5.94 -16.21 -4.48
C VAL A 150 5.62 -16.76 -3.10
N ILE A 151 5.59 -18.08 -2.95
CA ILE A 151 5.27 -18.74 -1.68
C ILE A 151 6.33 -18.41 -0.63
N THR A 152 7.61 -18.44 -0.96
CA THR A 152 8.69 -18.12 -0.02
C THR A 152 8.54 -16.71 0.55
N ASN A 153 8.26 -15.69 -0.30
CA ASN A 153 8.06 -14.33 0.19
C ASN A 153 6.81 -14.22 1.08
N LEU A 154 5.70 -14.87 0.71
CA LEU A 154 4.49 -14.90 1.54
C LEU A 154 4.76 -15.53 2.91
N LEU A 155 5.47 -16.66 2.94
CA LEU A 155 5.83 -17.35 4.19
C LEU A 155 6.75 -16.50 5.06
N LEU A 156 7.75 -15.84 4.47
CA LEU A 156 8.67 -14.98 5.22
C LEU A 156 7.95 -13.79 5.86
N ILE A 157 7.03 -13.14 5.15
CA ILE A 157 6.23 -12.03 5.68
C ILE A 157 5.31 -12.54 6.80
N TYR A 158 4.73 -13.73 6.62
CA TYR A 158 3.90 -14.35 7.64
C TYR A 158 4.67 -14.68 8.93
N ILE A 159 5.90 -15.21 8.81
CA ILE A 159 6.80 -15.51 9.96
C ILE A 159 7.24 -14.22 10.69
N GLN A 160 7.24 -13.07 10.01
CA GLN A 160 7.53 -11.73 10.59
C GLN A 160 6.34 -11.13 11.36
N PRO A 161 5.39 -11.85 11.85
CA PRO A 161 4.00 -11.57 12.25
C PRO A 161 3.34 -10.37 11.51
N ASP A 162 3.46 -10.32 10.17
CA ASP A 162 2.81 -9.28 9.34
C ASP A 162 1.61 -9.87 8.59
N LEU A 163 0.51 -10.12 9.34
CA LEU A 163 -0.72 -10.71 8.79
C LEU A 163 -1.36 -9.83 7.73
N GLY A 164 -1.37 -8.52 7.94
CA GLY A 164 -2.01 -7.59 7.02
C GLY A 164 -1.37 -7.63 5.65
N THR A 165 -0.05 -7.46 5.57
CA THR A 165 0.70 -7.56 4.30
C THR A 165 0.53 -8.94 3.67
N THR A 166 0.51 -10.03 4.46
CA THR A 166 0.30 -11.38 3.94
C THR A 166 -1.06 -11.51 3.25
N ILE A 167 -2.13 -11.05 3.90
CA ILE A 167 -3.50 -11.07 3.35
C ILE A 167 -3.59 -10.22 2.08
N ILE A 168 -3.01 -9.00 2.09
CA ILE A 168 -2.98 -8.13 0.92
C ILE A 168 -2.32 -8.81 -0.28
N LEU A 169 -1.17 -9.44 -0.08
CA LEU A 169 -0.45 -10.11 -1.16
C LEU A 169 -1.17 -11.37 -1.65
N LEU A 170 -1.80 -12.14 -0.77
CA LEU A 170 -2.65 -13.29 -1.16
C LEU A 170 -3.84 -12.83 -2.00
N MET A 171 -4.56 -11.80 -1.56
CA MET A 171 -5.66 -11.22 -2.31
C MET A 171 -5.20 -10.63 -3.65
N LEU A 172 -4.03 -9.98 -3.69
CA LEU A 172 -3.44 -9.47 -4.92
C LEU A 172 -3.20 -10.59 -5.95
N VAL A 173 -2.60 -11.72 -5.53
CA VAL A 173 -2.40 -12.89 -6.41
C VAL A 173 -3.74 -13.40 -6.94
N PHE A 174 -4.72 -13.54 -6.04
CA PHE A 174 -6.05 -14.01 -6.40
C PHE A 174 -6.71 -13.09 -7.45
N PHE A 175 -6.75 -11.77 -7.23
CA PHE A 175 -7.34 -10.83 -8.18
C PHE A 175 -6.58 -10.77 -9.51
N LEU A 176 -5.24 -10.83 -9.48
CA LEU A 176 -4.46 -10.86 -10.72
C LEU A 176 -4.72 -12.13 -11.55
N PHE A 177 -4.94 -13.28 -10.90
CA PHE A 177 -5.29 -14.50 -11.63
C PHE A 177 -6.64 -14.38 -12.36
N PHE A 178 -7.63 -13.66 -11.81
CA PHE A 178 -8.89 -13.41 -12.49
C PHE A 178 -8.76 -12.53 -13.74
N LEU A 179 -7.71 -11.71 -13.82
CA LEU A 179 -7.42 -10.89 -15.00
C LEU A 179 -6.67 -11.65 -16.11
N THR A 180 -6.35 -12.93 -15.87
CA THR A 180 -5.58 -13.77 -16.79
C THR A 180 -6.40 -14.97 -17.25
N ASP A 181 -5.97 -15.58 -18.37
CA ASP A 181 -6.53 -16.85 -18.86
C ASP A 181 -6.05 -18.07 -18.05
N VAL A 182 -5.69 -17.89 -16.79
CA VAL A 182 -5.26 -18.98 -15.90
C VAL A 182 -6.43 -19.91 -15.65
N LYS A 183 -6.22 -21.22 -15.88
CA LYS A 183 -7.26 -22.22 -15.65
C LYS A 183 -7.69 -22.20 -14.18
N PHE A 184 -8.98 -22.19 -13.94
CA PHE A 184 -9.58 -22.18 -12.58
C PHE A 184 -8.96 -23.23 -11.64
N LYS A 185 -8.63 -24.43 -12.17
CA LYS A 185 -7.94 -25.47 -11.41
C LYS A 185 -6.59 -25.02 -10.81
N ASN A 186 -5.86 -24.12 -11.48
CA ASN A 186 -4.57 -23.62 -10.99
C ASN A 186 -4.78 -22.60 -9.86
N ILE A 187 -5.86 -21.81 -9.93
CA ILE A 187 -6.26 -20.91 -8.85
C ILE A 187 -6.61 -21.71 -7.60
N VAL A 188 -7.44 -22.76 -7.76
CA VAL A 188 -7.79 -23.68 -6.67
C VAL A 188 -6.55 -24.38 -6.11
N ALA A 189 -5.66 -24.89 -6.97
CA ALA A 189 -4.41 -25.53 -6.54
C ALA A 189 -3.51 -24.59 -5.76
N PHE A 190 -3.36 -23.32 -6.19
CA PHE A 190 -2.60 -22.32 -5.47
C PHE A 190 -3.24 -21.99 -4.10
N SER A 191 -4.55 -21.79 -4.07
CA SER A 191 -5.29 -21.52 -2.81
C SER A 191 -5.18 -22.69 -1.84
N LEU A 192 -5.28 -23.93 -2.33
CA LEU A 192 -5.12 -25.13 -1.51
C LEU A 192 -3.68 -25.24 -0.97
N LEU A 193 -2.68 -24.99 -1.82
CA LEU A 193 -1.27 -25.03 -1.43
C LEU A 193 -0.95 -23.97 -0.36
N THR A 194 -1.44 -22.76 -0.51
CA THR A 194 -1.27 -21.70 0.50
C THR A 194 -2.00 -22.02 1.80
N PHE A 195 -3.20 -22.60 1.72
CA PHE A 195 -3.94 -23.05 2.90
C PHE A 195 -3.20 -24.17 3.64
N VAL A 196 -2.70 -25.18 2.93
CA VAL A 196 -1.90 -26.26 3.52
C VAL A 196 -0.61 -25.71 4.15
N ALA A 197 0.10 -24.81 3.47
CA ALA A 197 1.30 -24.17 4.01
C ALA A 197 0.98 -23.40 5.30
N PHE A 198 -0.12 -22.67 5.35
CA PHE A 198 -0.58 -21.96 6.55
C PHE A 198 -0.92 -22.94 7.69
N PHE A 199 -1.62 -24.03 7.38
CA PHE A 199 -1.97 -25.05 8.37
C PHE A 199 -0.72 -25.73 8.97
N VAL A 200 0.28 -26.02 8.12
CA VAL A 200 1.58 -26.57 8.57
C VAL A 200 2.28 -25.60 9.53
N LEU A 201 2.28 -24.30 9.23
CA LEU A 201 2.86 -23.29 10.13
C LEU A 201 2.15 -23.24 11.50
N LEU A 202 0.83 -23.39 11.52
CA LEU A 202 0.05 -23.49 12.76
C LEU A 202 0.45 -24.71 13.59
N GLU A 203 0.51 -25.88 12.95
CA GLU A 203 0.81 -27.15 13.63
C GLU A 203 2.22 -27.18 14.25
N PHE A 204 3.20 -26.59 13.58
CA PHE A 204 4.56 -26.49 14.08
C PHE A 204 4.79 -25.34 15.08
N ASN A 205 3.72 -24.67 15.57
CA ASN A 205 3.82 -23.52 16.47
C ASN A 205 4.76 -22.38 15.95
N LEU A 206 4.88 -22.26 14.65
CA LEU A 206 5.65 -21.19 14.00
C LEU A 206 4.83 -19.88 13.92
N VAL A 207 3.56 -19.94 14.35
CA VAL A 207 2.69 -18.77 14.46
C VAL A 207 2.93 -18.11 15.81
N ASN A 208 3.24 -16.83 15.80
CA ASN A 208 3.42 -16.09 17.03
C ASN A 208 2.09 -16.04 17.81
N THR A 209 2.15 -16.33 19.12
CA THR A 209 0.98 -16.28 20.03
C THR A 209 0.24 -14.95 19.92
N PHE A 210 0.96 -13.85 19.72
CA PHE A 210 0.41 -12.51 19.52
C PHE A 210 -0.56 -12.39 18.33
N GLN A 211 -0.38 -13.18 17.26
CA GLN A 211 -1.31 -13.19 16.11
C GLN A 211 -2.60 -13.94 16.45
N ILE A 212 -2.46 -15.05 17.18
CA ILE A 212 -3.61 -15.84 17.64
C ILE A 212 -4.44 -15.01 18.64
N GLU A 213 -3.77 -14.34 19.59
CA GLU A 213 -4.42 -13.44 20.55
C GLU A 213 -5.23 -12.34 19.84
N ARG A 214 -4.67 -11.65 18.83
CA ARG A 214 -5.40 -10.63 18.05
C ARG A 214 -6.68 -11.17 17.41
N ILE A 215 -6.65 -12.40 16.90
CA ILE A 215 -7.82 -13.02 16.30
C ILE A 215 -8.82 -13.45 17.38
N THR A 216 -8.35 -14.04 18.48
CA THR A 216 -9.21 -14.47 19.58
C THR A 216 -9.85 -13.26 20.30
N ASP A 217 -9.10 -12.20 20.54
CA ASP A 217 -9.60 -10.97 21.17
C ASP A 217 -10.65 -10.28 20.31
N PHE A 218 -10.50 -10.33 18.99
CA PHE A 218 -11.50 -9.80 18.06
C PHE A 218 -12.83 -10.53 18.15
N TYR A 219 -12.83 -11.86 18.35
CA TYR A 219 -14.03 -12.66 18.47
C TYR A 219 -14.56 -12.80 19.90
N SER A 220 -13.71 -12.62 20.93
CA SER A 220 -14.12 -12.61 22.32
C SER A 220 -14.81 -11.29 22.64
N ASN A 221 -16.05 -11.33 23.11
CA ASN A 221 -16.80 -10.12 23.51
C ASN A 221 -16.21 -9.44 24.75
N ASP A 222 -15.33 -10.10 25.49
CA ASP A 222 -14.83 -9.65 26.79
C ASP A 222 -13.63 -8.72 26.71
N VAL A 223 -12.79 -8.82 25.67
CA VAL A 223 -11.59 -7.99 25.49
C VAL A 223 -11.55 -7.49 24.05
N LYS A 224 -12.31 -6.44 23.75
CA LYS A 224 -12.14 -5.74 22.48
C LYS A 224 -10.82 -4.96 22.49
N ASP A 225 -10.06 -5.01 21.39
CA ASP A 225 -8.85 -4.22 21.25
C ASP A 225 -9.13 -2.75 21.55
N PHE A 226 -8.50 -2.24 22.63
CA PHE A 226 -8.66 -0.87 23.09
C PHE A 226 -8.44 0.14 21.96
N SER A 227 -7.44 -0.09 21.10
CA SER A 227 -7.11 0.80 20.00
C SER A 227 -8.22 0.89 18.97
N GLN A 228 -8.87 -0.24 18.65
CA GLN A 228 -10.01 -0.27 17.72
C GLN A 228 -11.27 0.39 18.33
N GLN A 229 -11.51 0.21 19.63
CA GLN A 229 -12.62 0.89 20.28
C GLN A 229 -12.44 2.40 20.25
N GLN A 230 -11.25 2.89 20.60
CA GLN A 230 -10.92 4.30 20.58
C GLN A 230 -10.98 4.89 19.17
N SER A 231 -10.50 4.16 18.17
CA SER A 231 -10.57 4.61 16.77
C SER A 231 -12.01 4.74 16.27
N ARG A 232 -12.89 3.82 16.64
CA ARG A 232 -14.34 3.90 16.30
C ARG A 232 -15.03 5.09 16.98
N LEU A 233 -14.70 5.34 18.25
CA LEU A 233 -15.19 6.52 18.96
C LEU A 233 -14.70 7.80 18.28
N GLN A 234 -13.43 7.85 17.88
CA GLN A 234 -12.84 8.98 17.17
C GLN A 234 -13.55 9.24 15.82
N VAL A 235 -13.84 8.18 15.04
CA VAL A 235 -14.63 8.28 13.82
C VAL A 235 -16.03 8.83 14.08
N SER A 236 -16.69 8.36 15.15
CA SER A 236 -18.05 8.80 15.48
C SER A 236 -18.13 10.27 15.90
N LEU A 237 -17.08 10.79 16.55
CA LEU A 237 -16.99 12.20 16.94
C LEU A 237 -16.85 13.14 15.73
N GLY A 238 -16.28 12.66 14.62
CA GLY A 238 -16.14 13.47 13.42
C GLY A 238 -17.46 13.92 12.80
N GLY A 239 -18.55 13.20 13.03
CA GLY A 239 -19.89 13.56 12.50
C GLY A 239 -19.87 13.78 10.99
N LEU A 240 -20.68 14.74 10.50
CA LEU A 240 -20.76 15.05 9.06
C LEU A 240 -19.60 15.92 8.57
N LEU A 241 -19.23 16.97 9.32
CA LEU A 241 -18.29 18.02 8.86
C LEU A 241 -16.92 17.93 9.53
N GLY A 242 -16.77 17.16 10.59
CA GLY A 242 -15.56 17.09 11.38
C GLY A 242 -15.42 18.23 12.42
N GLU A 243 -14.50 18.05 13.37
CA GLU A 243 -14.25 19.02 14.44
C GLU A 243 -13.69 20.35 13.91
N ASN A 244 -12.93 20.34 12.82
CA ASN A 244 -12.37 21.57 12.22
C ASN A 244 -13.45 22.54 11.73
N PHE A 245 -14.66 22.07 11.44
CA PHE A 245 -15.76 22.84 10.88
C PHE A 245 -17.01 22.84 11.77
N SER A 246 -16.98 22.13 12.88
CA SER A 246 -18.08 22.08 13.85
C SER A 246 -17.61 22.61 15.20
N ASN A 247 -18.43 23.42 15.87
CA ASN A 247 -18.17 23.92 17.24
C ASN A 247 -18.41 22.83 18.30
N THR A 248 -18.08 21.58 18.01
CA THR A 248 -18.19 20.47 18.96
C THR A 248 -17.04 20.52 19.96
N SER A 249 -17.33 20.17 21.22
CA SER A 249 -16.34 20.13 22.31
C SER A 249 -15.16 19.24 21.92
N ASN A 250 -13.94 19.76 22.04
CA ASN A 250 -12.68 19.03 21.85
C ASN A 250 -12.60 17.90 22.90
N ILE A 251 -13.09 16.73 22.56
CA ILE A 251 -12.90 15.52 23.37
C ILE A 251 -11.65 14.84 22.85
N ASP A 252 -10.57 14.93 23.64
CA ASP A 252 -9.33 14.24 23.29
C ASP A 252 -9.48 12.75 23.60
N ILE A 253 -9.54 11.95 22.53
CA ILE A 253 -9.52 10.50 22.61
C ILE A 253 -8.12 10.03 22.25
N PHE A 254 -7.47 9.38 23.20
CA PHE A 254 -6.18 8.74 22.93
C PHE A 254 -6.38 7.45 22.14
N VAL A 255 -5.84 7.41 20.93
CA VAL A 255 -5.76 6.20 20.08
C VAL A 255 -4.30 5.79 19.99
N PRO A 256 -3.91 4.61 20.49
CA PRO A 256 -2.56 4.10 20.27
C PRO A 256 -2.25 4.01 18.78
N VAL A 257 -1.01 4.35 18.38
CA VAL A 257 -0.54 4.26 16.96
C VAL A 257 -1.43 5.03 15.96
N GLN A 258 -2.07 6.12 16.42
CA GLN A 258 -3.01 6.88 15.59
C GLN A 258 -2.38 7.54 14.37
N THR A 259 -1.07 7.80 14.37
CA THR A 259 -0.35 8.44 13.26
C THR A 259 -0.01 7.47 12.11
N THR A 260 -0.07 6.17 12.36
CA THR A 260 0.24 5.12 11.40
C THR A 260 -0.99 4.30 11.06
N ASP A 261 -1.34 3.32 11.89
CA ASP A 261 -2.36 2.30 11.59
C ASP A 261 -3.79 2.84 11.66
N PHE A 262 -4.03 3.82 12.55
CA PHE A 262 -5.36 4.42 12.79
C PHE A 262 -5.49 5.86 12.26
N ILE A 263 -4.63 6.28 11.32
CA ILE A 263 -4.65 7.66 10.79
C ILE A 263 -6.00 8.04 10.17
N PHE A 264 -6.71 7.07 9.57
CA PHE A 264 -8.03 7.32 8.98
C PHE A 264 -9.07 7.73 10.03
N SER A 265 -8.97 7.25 11.29
CA SER A 265 -9.86 7.71 12.37
C SER A 265 -9.61 9.17 12.73
N SER A 266 -8.33 9.58 12.79
CA SER A 266 -7.94 10.97 13.05
C SER A 266 -8.35 11.90 11.90
N PHE A 267 -8.21 11.44 10.65
CA PHE A 267 -8.71 12.15 9.48
C PHE A 267 -10.24 12.32 9.56
N SER A 268 -10.96 11.24 9.87
CA SER A 268 -12.42 11.27 10.02
C SER A 268 -12.88 12.21 11.15
N LYS A 269 -12.18 12.21 12.29
CA LYS A 269 -12.45 13.16 13.40
C LYS A 269 -12.29 14.59 12.91
N SER A 270 -11.21 14.90 12.18
CA SER A 270 -10.89 16.27 11.75
C SER A 270 -11.80 16.79 10.64
N PHE A 271 -12.14 15.96 9.65
CA PHE A 271 -12.83 16.36 8.41
C PHE A 271 -14.23 15.76 8.24
N GLY A 272 -14.65 14.89 9.15
CA GLY A 272 -15.96 14.26 9.16
C GLY A 272 -16.21 13.31 7.99
N PHE A 273 -17.46 12.88 7.87
CA PHE A 273 -17.90 11.95 6.82
C PHE A 273 -17.73 12.53 5.41
N LEU A 274 -18.01 13.82 5.22
CA LEU A 274 -17.82 14.48 3.92
C LEU A 274 -16.35 14.52 3.51
N GLY A 275 -15.43 14.79 4.44
CA GLY A 275 -14.00 14.71 4.18
C GLY A 275 -13.57 13.29 3.75
N CYS A 276 -14.10 12.25 4.41
CA CYS A 276 -13.83 10.86 4.02
C CYS A 276 -14.31 10.54 2.59
N ILE A 277 -15.52 11.00 2.21
CA ILE A 277 -16.03 10.83 0.84
C ILE A 277 -15.12 11.53 -0.17
N VAL A 278 -14.66 12.75 0.11
CA VAL A 278 -13.77 13.50 -0.76
C VAL A 278 -12.42 12.78 -0.91
N LEU A 279 -11.82 12.32 0.20
CA LEU A 279 -10.56 11.56 0.18
C LEU A 279 -10.69 10.29 -0.68
N LEU A 280 -11.73 9.49 -0.45
CA LEU A 280 -12.00 8.28 -1.23
C LEU A 280 -12.34 8.61 -2.69
N GLY A 281 -13.03 9.72 -2.94
CA GLY A 281 -13.31 10.23 -4.29
C GLY A 281 -12.01 10.52 -5.07
N PHE A 282 -10.99 11.10 -4.43
CA PHE A 282 -9.67 11.29 -5.07
C PHE A 282 -9.00 9.96 -5.41
N TRP A 283 -9.07 8.96 -4.55
CA TRP A 283 -8.54 7.62 -4.85
C TRP A 283 -9.30 6.94 -5.99
N VAL A 284 -10.63 7.05 -6.02
CA VAL A 284 -11.47 6.52 -7.12
C VAL A 284 -11.13 7.21 -8.44
N THR A 285 -10.99 8.55 -8.46
CA THR A 285 -10.62 9.28 -9.68
C THR A 285 -9.23 8.90 -10.17
N PHE A 286 -8.26 8.67 -9.26
CA PHE A 286 -6.95 8.14 -9.61
C PHE A 286 -7.07 6.74 -10.23
N GLY A 287 -7.80 5.83 -9.58
CA GLY A 287 -8.03 4.47 -10.10
C GLY A 287 -8.69 4.46 -11.47
N LEU A 288 -9.72 5.30 -11.71
CA LEU A 288 -10.37 5.44 -13.01
C LEU A 288 -9.41 5.93 -14.09
N ARG A 289 -8.52 6.87 -13.78
CA ARG A 289 -7.49 7.34 -14.73
C ARG A 289 -6.52 6.25 -15.12
N VAL A 290 -6.03 5.48 -14.14
CA VAL A 290 -5.13 4.36 -14.41
C VAL A 290 -5.87 3.24 -15.18
N TYR A 291 -7.15 2.97 -14.87
CA TYR A 291 -7.97 2.05 -15.63
C TYR A 291 -8.12 2.46 -17.11
N LEU A 292 -8.32 3.75 -17.39
CA LEU A 292 -8.33 4.26 -18.75
C LEU A 292 -6.98 4.11 -19.45
N LEU A 293 -5.87 4.19 -18.71
CA LEU A 293 -4.53 3.93 -19.24
C LEU A 293 -4.36 2.44 -19.59
N ILE A 294 -4.81 1.52 -18.73
CA ILE A 294 -4.77 0.07 -19.00
C ILE A 294 -5.42 -0.26 -20.36
N ASN A 295 -6.56 0.37 -20.67
CA ASN A 295 -7.28 0.15 -21.92
C ASN A 295 -6.55 0.71 -23.17
N LYS A 296 -5.62 1.65 -22.98
CA LYS A 296 -4.84 2.26 -24.07
C LYS A 296 -3.49 1.60 -24.30
N THR A 297 -3.02 0.84 -23.32
CA THR A 297 -1.71 0.18 -23.33
C THR A 297 -1.79 -1.10 -24.18
N ASP A 298 -0.81 -1.34 -25.02
CA ASP A 298 -0.74 -2.56 -25.85
C ASP A 298 0.03 -3.70 -25.13
N SER A 299 0.99 -3.37 -24.28
CA SER A 299 1.84 -4.31 -23.55
C SER A 299 1.08 -5.07 -22.45
N ASN A 300 1.08 -6.40 -22.52
CA ASN A 300 0.48 -7.23 -21.45
C ASN A 300 1.17 -7.05 -20.10
N PHE A 301 2.50 -6.83 -20.10
CA PHE A 301 3.23 -6.55 -18.87
C PHE A 301 2.71 -5.29 -18.17
N GLU A 302 2.59 -4.19 -18.92
CA GLU A 302 2.10 -2.91 -18.37
C GLU A 302 0.65 -3.02 -17.92
N LYS A 303 -0.21 -3.74 -18.66
CA LYS A 303 -1.60 -4.00 -18.23
C LYS A 303 -1.66 -4.68 -16.86
N PHE A 304 -0.91 -5.78 -16.67
CA PHE A 304 -0.86 -6.50 -15.40
C PHE A 304 -0.20 -5.66 -14.30
N LEU A 305 0.83 -4.89 -14.64
CA LEU A 305 1.53 -4.00 -13.71
C LEU A 305 0.61 -2.91 -13.17
N LEU A 306 -0.07 -2.19 -14.05
CA LEU A 306 -1.03 -1.14 -13.68
C LEU A 306 -2.21 -1.71 -12.88
N SER A 307 -2.77 -2.84 -13.34
CA SER A 307 -3.85 -3.52 -12.63
C SER A 307 -3.42 -3.96 -11.23
N GLY A 308 -2.23 -4.54 -11.11
CA GLY A 308 -1.67 -4.97 -9.84
C GLY A 308 -1.44 -3.81 -8.87
N PHE A 309 -0.94 -2.67 -9.34
CA PHE A 309 -0.77 -1.48 -8.51
C PHE A 309 -2.10 -0.91 -8.02
N ILE A 310 -3.12 -0.82 -8.88
CA ILE A 310 -4.45 -0.38 -8.44
C ILE A 310 -5.02 -1.34 -7.40
N ILE A 311 -4.99 -2.64 -7.67
CA ILE A 311 -5.50 -3.65 -6.73
C ILE A 311 -4.77 -3.53 -5.39
N LEU A 312 -3.44 -3.42 -5.39
CA LEU A 312 -2.63 -3.27 -4.18
C LEU A 312 -3.06 -2.04 -3.36
N LEU A 313 -3.14 -0.87 -4.00
CA LEU A 313 -3.50 0.38 -3.32
C LEU A 313 -4.91 0.33 -2.74
N PHE A 314 -5.89 -0.15 -3.51
CA PHE A 314 -7.28 -0.27 -3.04
C PHE A 314 -7.44 -1.32 -1.94
N LEU A 315 -6.69 -2.43 -1.98
CA LEU A 315 -6.66 -3.41 -0.89
C LEU A 315 -6.11 -2.80 0.40
N GLN A 316 -4.99 -2.05 0.34
CA GLN A 316 -4.43 -1.38 1.51
C GLN A 316 -5.43 -0.38 2.11
N ILE A 317 -6.07 0.45 1.28
CA ILE A 317 -7.10 1.40 1.72
C ILE A 317 -8.25 0.67 2.40
N SER A 318 -8.79 -0.37 1.75
CA SER A 318 -9.95 -1.11 2.24
C SER A 318 -9.67 -1.82 3.57
N ILE A 319 -8.49 -2.46 3.68
CA ILE A 319 -8.08 -3.17 4.89
C ILE A 319 -7.83 -2.18 6.03
N ASN A 320 -7.17 -1.04 5.80
CA ASN A 320 -6.98 -0.03 6.82
C ASN A 320 -8.31 0.53 7.32
N ILE A 321 -9.23 0.91 6.43
CA ILE A 321 -10.57 1.39 6.81
C ILE A 321 -11.34 0.32 7.59
N ALA A 322 -11.31 -0.94 7.13
CA ALA A 322 -11.98 -2.05 7.80
C ALA A 322 -11.41 -2.28 9.22
N THR A 323 -10.09 -2.15 9.40
CA THR A 323 -9.43 -2.22 10.71
C THR A 323 -9.87 -1.06 11.61
N VAL A 324 -9.87 0.18 11.12
CA VAL A 324 -10.27 1.38 11.86
C VAL A 324 -11.73 1.28 12.31
N LEU A 325 -12.60 0.75 11.46
CA LEU A 325 -14.03 0.55 11.78
C LEU A 325 -14.28 -0.70 12.63
N GLY A 326 -13.25 -1.51 12.92
CA GLY A 326 -13.39 -2.75 13.70
C GLY A 326 -14.19 -3.82 12.98
N LEU A 327 -14.13 -3.86 11.65
CA LEU A 327 -14.76 -4.90 10.82
C LEU A 327 -13.88 -6.13 10.68
N ILE A 328 -12.56 -5.97 10.83
CA ILE A 328 -11.55 -7.02 10.80
C ILE A 328 -10.58 -6.82 11.97
N PRO A 329 -9.85 -7.86 12.41
CA PRO A 329 -8.80 -7.74 13.43
C PRO A 329 -7.74 -6.71 13.04
N LEU A 330 -7.00 -6.19 14.02
CA LEU A 330 -5.90 -5.24 13.79
C LEU A 330 -4.82 -5.85 12.89
N THR A 331 -4.63 -5.27 11.72
CA THR A 331 -3.68 -5.74 10.69
C THR A 331 -2.34 -5.01 10.75
N GLY A 332 -2.31 -3.75 11.17
CA GLY A 332 -1.11 -2.93 11.23
C GLY A 332 -0.64 -2.39 9.87
N ASP A 333 -1.51 -2.38 8.86
CA ASP A 333 -1.19 -1.83 7.53
C ASP A 333 -1.47 -0.33 7.46
N PRO A 334 -0.50 0.49 7.00
CA PRO A 334 -0.70 1.92 6.89
C PRO A 334 -1.65 2.28 5.74
N PHE A 335 -2.40 3.38 5.91
CA PHE A 335 -3.18 3.97 4.81
C PHE A 335 -2.23 4.63 3.80
N PRO A 336 -2.31 4.29 2.49
CA PRO A 336 -1.40 4.80 1.47
C PRO A 336 -1.30 6.33 1.45
N LEU A 337 -0.08 6.87 1.50
CA LEU A 337 0.26 8.30 1.49
C LEU A 337 -0.39 9.16 2.60
N LEU A 338 -1.27 8.61 3.41
CA LEU A 338 -1.89 9.34 4.53
C LEU A 338 -1.13 9.09 5.82
N SER A 339 -0.78 7.83 6.11
CA SER A 339 -0.09 7.42 7.32
C SER A 339 1.35 7.94 7.39
N LEU A 340 1.82 8.19 8.61
CA LEU A 340 3.23 8.43 8.87
C LEU A 340 4.01 7.13 8.60
N GLY A 341 4.97 7.18 7.68
CA GLY A 341 5.79 6.00 7.40
C GLY A 341 6.77 6.21 6.25
N GLY A 342 8.06 6.32 6.56
CA GLY A 342 9.09 6.56 5.55
C GLY A 342 9.12 5.49 4.47
N SER A 343 9.17 4.21 4.87
CA SER A 343 9.22 3.07 3.93
C SER A 343 7.96 3.00 3.05
N SER A 344 6.77 3.23 3.62
CA SER A 344 5.50 3.18 2.88
C SER A 344 5.41 4.31 1.86
N ILE A 345 5.72 5.57 2.25
CA ILE A 345 5.70 6.73 1.34
C ILE A 345 6.65 6.52 0.17
N ILE A 346 7.88 6.07 0.43
CA ILE A 346 8.89 5.82 -0.60
C ILE A 346 8.42 4.71 -1.55
N ALA A 347 7.91 3.59 -1.01
CA ALA A 347 7.40 2.48 -1.80
C ALA A 347 6.23 2.89 -2.69
N ILE A 348 5.25 3.64 -2.16
CA ILE A 348 4.09 4.09 -2.92
C ILE A 348 4.49 5.17 -3.94
N SER A 349 5.42 6.07 -3.60
CA SER A 349 5.95 7.04 -4.55
C SER A 349 6.62 6.37 -5.76
N SER A 350 7.26 5.20 -5.57
CA SER A 350 7.79 4.40 -6.68
C SER A 350 6.68 3.88 -7.60
N ILE A 351 5.52 3.46 -7.04
CA ILE A 351 4.33 3.06 -7.81
C ILE A 351 3.85 4.23 -8.69
N PHE A 352 3.69 5.43 -8.09
CA PHE A 352 3.28 6.62 -8.82
C PHE A 352 4.28 6.99 -9.92
N GLY A 353 5.60 6.86 -9.67
CA GLY A 353 6.65 7.09 -10.66
C GLY A 353 6.57 6.13 -11.85
N ILE A 354 6.37 4.83 -11.60
CA ILE A 354 6.20 3.81 -12.64
C ILE A 354 4.91 4.06 -13.45
N ILE A 355 3.80 4.36 -12.77
CA ILE A 355 2.54 4.71 -13.45
C ILE A 355 2.74 5.96 -14.33
N ASN A 356 3.43 6.98 -13.80
CA ASN A 356 3.74 8.20 -14.55
C ASN A 356 4.57 7.89 -15.79
N ARG A 357 5.54 6.99 -15.70
CA ARG A 357 6.36 6.53 -16.83
C ARG A 357 5.50 5.93 -17.94
N ILE A 358 4.55 5.04 -17.59
CA ILE A 358 3.64 4.41 -18.56
C ILE A 358 2.70 5.43 -19.21
N PHE A 359 2.31 6.51 -18.52
CA PHE A 359 1.53 7.60 -19.11
C PHE A 359 2.29 8.37 -20.18
N ILE A 360 3.63 8.39 -20.10
CA ILE A 360 4.52 9.14 -21.01
C ILE A 360 4.89 8.29 -22.22
N GLU A 361 5.13 6.98 -22.05
CA GLU A 361 5.42 6.04 -23.15
C GLU A 361 4.19 5.86 -24.06
#